data_15e79533debbb3378804b19c2dd81146
#
_entry.id   15e79533debbb3378804b19c2dd81146
#
_cell.length_a   1.000
_cell.length_b   1.000
_cell.length_c   1.000
_cell.angle_alpha   90.00
_cell.angle_beta   90.00
_cell.angle_gamma   90.00
#
_symmetry.space_group_name_H-M   'P 1'
#
loop_
_entity.id
_entity.type
_entity.pdbx_description
1 polymer ?
#
loop_
_entity_poly.entity_id
_entity_poly.type
_entity_poly.pdbx_seq_one_letter_code
_entity_poly.pdbx_strand_id
1 'polypeptide(L)'
;MSHARSGTATPPAYAYVLGDALYVNLTSACTLACVFCPKIRDGNWVVGGWDLKLDRPATADEAWAQVQATGLEGRPEVVFTGLGEPTRRLGVLLEVARRLKGAGVRRVRVDTDGLANLREGRDVTPDLAAAGVDAVVVSLNAPDAATYARLCPSRYGEAAWQGARDFIRAALRHLPEVQASFVAVPGLDREACRREAEGLGAAFRWRPYDRVGRLREAGGEA
;
A
#
# COMPACT_ATOMS: atom_id res chain seq x y z
N MET A 1 -42.46 22.96 7.93
CA MET A 1 -42.22 21.67 7.26
C MET A 1 -40.72 21.55 7.02
N SER A 2 -40.03 20.80 7.88
CA SER A 2 -38.58 20.64 7.87
C SER A 2 -38.23 19.51 6.89
N HIS A 3 -37.53 19.85 5.79
CA HIS A 3 -37.00 18.85 4.86
C HIS A 3 -35.73 18.25 5.48
N ALA A 4 -35.87 17.09 6.11
CA ALA A 4 -34.74 16.24 6.46
C ALA A 4 -34.02 15.83 5.16
N ARG A 5 -32.80 16.35 4.94
CA ARG A 5 -31.91 15.84 3.89
C ARG A 5 -31.53 14.43 4.30
N SER A 6 -32.04 13.43 3.60
CA SER A 6 -31.56 12.07 3.69
C SER A 6 -30.13 12.06 3.15
N GLY A 7 -29.16 12.20 4.03
CA GLY A 7 -27.74 12.01 3.70
C GLY A 7 -27.56 10.53 3.36
N THR A 8 -27.55 10.17 2.08
CA THR A 8 -27.04 8.88 1.63
C THR A 8 -25.55 8.85 1.97
N ALA A 9 -25.18 8.05 2.97
CA ALA A 9 -23.78 7.84 3.30
C ALA A 9 -23.05 7.37 2.03
N THR A 10 -21.97 8.08 1.66
CA THR A 10 -21.14 7.65 0.54
C THR A 10 -20.64 6.23 0.83
N PRO A 11 -20.80 5.27 -0.08
CA PRO A 11 -20.36 3.90 0.17
C PRO A 11 -18.84 3.86 0.41
N PRO A 12 -18.36 2.94 1.27
CA PRO A 12 -16.95 2.83 1.57
C PRO A 12 -16.14 2.54 0.30
N ALA A 13 -15.01 3.22 0.08
CA ALA A 13 -14.16 3.00 -1.08
C ALA A 13 -13.25 1.77 -0.88
N TYR A 14 -13.81 0.56 -0.98
CA TYR A 14 -13.03 -0.69 -0.99
C TYR A 14 -12.31 -0.91 -2.31
N ALA A 15 -12.86 -0.42 -3.43
CA ALA A 15 -12.20 -0.38 -4.73
C ALA A 15 -12.41 0.98 -5.37
N TYR A 16 -11.36 1.53 -6.00
CA TYR A 16 -11.38 2.85 -6.62
C TYR A 16 -10.36 2.93 -7.75
N VAL A 17 -10.50 3.93 -8.61
CA VAL A 17 -9.64 4.12 -9.79
C VAL A 17 -8.78 5.36 -9.61
N LEU A 18 -7.48 5.22 -9.89
CA LEU A 18 -6.56 6.34 -10.04
C LEU A 18 -5.74 6.12 -11.31
N GLY A 19 -5.86 7.03 -12.26
CA GLY A 19 -5.29 6.83 -13.59
C GLY A 19 -5.92 5.63 -14.28
N ASP A 20 -5.10 4.74 -14.78
CA ASP A 20 -5.48 3.50 -15.47
C ASP A 20 -5.53 2.26 -14.57
N ALA A 21 -5.05 2.36 -13.33
CA ALA A 21 -5.04 1.24 -12.39
C ALA A 21 -6.28 1.23 -11.48
N LEU A 22 -6.66 0.02 -11.05
CA LEU A 22 -7.65 -0.20 -10.00
C LEU A 22 -6.96 -0.45 -8.68
N TYR A 23 -7.44 0.20 -7.63
CA TYR A 23 -6.89 0.12 -6.29
C TYR A 23 -7.88 -0.54 -5.34
N VAL A 24 -7.37 -1.39 -4.44
CA VAL A 24 -8.16 -2.11 -3.44
C VAL A 24 -7.71 -1.68 -2.04
N ASN A 25 -8.65 -1.09 -1.28
CA ASN A 25 -8.47 -0.60 0.07
C ASN A 25 -9.19 -1.52 1.06
N LEU A 26 -8.44 -2.26 1.84
CA LEU A 26 -8.99 -3.30 2.73
C LEU A 26 -9.23 -2.84 4.16
N THR A 27 -8.53 -1.76 4.59
CA THR A 27 -8.58 -1.32 5.98
C THR A 27 -8.01 0.08 6.17
N SER A 28 -8.54 0.83 7.12
CA SER A 28 -7.97 2.09 7.62
C SER A 28 -6.87 1.87 8.67
N ALA A 29 -6.75 0.65 9.22
CA ALA A 29 -5.74 0.34 10.23
C ALA A 29 -4.35 0.16 9.59
N CYS A 30 -3.32 0.75 10.19
CA CYS A 30 -1.93 0.64 9.75
C CYS A 30 -1.05 0.15 10.91
N THR A 31 0.10 -0.46 10.59
CA THR A 31 1.12 -0.88 11.54
C THR A 31 2.00 0.30 11.95
N LEU A 32 2.09 1.31 11.07
CA LEU A 32 2.92 2.50 11.23
C LEU A 32 2.07 3.76 11.45
N ALA A 33 2.68 4.76 12.09
CA ALA A 33 2.16 6.12 12.24
C ALA A 33 3.11 7.12 11.55
N CYS A 34 3.37 6.92 10.23
CA CYS A 34 4.32 7.74 9.48
C CYS A 34 3.99 9.22 9.56
N VAL A 35 4.97 10.05 9.97
CA VAL A 35 4.78 11.50 10.19
C VAL A 35 4.38 12.27 8.91
N PHE A 36 4.67 11.72 7.75
CA PHE A 36 4.32 12.28 6.44
C PHE A 36 3.00 11.74 5.87
N CYS A 37 2.37 10.76 6.54
CA CYS A 37 1.09 10.22 6.08
C CYS A 37 -0.02 11.26 6.21
N PRO A 38 -0.80 11.56 5.15
CA PRO A 38 -1.82 12.61 5.20
C PRO A 38 -2.85 12.37 6.31
N LYS A 39 -3.22 11.13 6.61
CA LYS A 39 -4.14 10.83 7.72
C LYS A 39 -3.57 11.17 9.11
N ILE A 40 -2.24 11.09 9.28
CA ILE A 40 -1.55 11.39 10.54
C ILE A 40 -1.22 12.88 10.62
N ARG A 41 -0.66 13.43 9.53
CA ARG A 41 -0.21 14.83 9.47
C ARG A 41 -1.38 15.81 9.49
N ASP A 42 -2.41 15.55 8.68
CA ASP A 42 -3.47 16.52 8.37
C ASP A 42 -4.89 15.99 8.71
N GLY A 43 -5.03 14.75 9.20
CA GLY A 43 -6.32 14.08 9.33
C GLY A 43 -7.03 13.83 7.98
N ASN A 44 -6.29 13.93 6.87
CA ASN A 44 -6.84 13.84 5.53
C ASN A 44 -6.85 12.38 5.04
N TRP A 45 -8.03 11.90 4.67
CA TRP A 45 -8.26 10.56 4.14
C TRP A 45 -8.54 10.55 2.63
N VAL A 46 -8.53 11.72 1.98
CA VAL A 46 -8.86 11.85 0.57
C VAL A 46 -7.63 11.68 -0.30
N VAL A 47 -7.69 10.75 -1.26
CA VAL A 47 -6.66 10.46 -2.25
C VAL A 47 -7.30 10.47 -3.64
N GLY A 48 -6.85 11.36 -4.51
CA GLY A 48 -7.37 11.47 -5.88
C GLY A 48 -8.90 11.67 -5.96
N GLY A 49 -9.48 12.36 -4.98
CA GLY A 49 -10.92 12.58 -4.88
C GLY A 49 -11.70 11.48 -4.14
N TRP A 50 -11.06 10.37 -3.77
CA TRP A 50 -11.68 9.27 -3.04
C TRP A 50 -11.44 9.39 -1.55
N ASP A 51 -12.49 9.34 -0.73
CA ASP A 51 -12.36 9.16 0.71
C ASP A 51 -12.04 7.69 1.02
N LEU A 52 -10.83 7.45 1.50
CA LEU A 52 -10.32 6.12 1.82
C LEU A 52 -10.55 5.71 3.28
N LYS A 53 -11.24 6.55 4.06
CA LYS A 53 -11.59 6.20 5.43
C LYS A 53 -12.65 5.10 5.43
N LEU A 54 -12.35 4.01 6.10
CA LEU A 54 -13.27 2.90 6.29
C LEU A 54 -13.68 2.81 7.75
N ASP A 55 -14.97 2.77 8.03
CA ASP A 55 -15.52 2.59 9.38
C ASP A 55 -15.21 1.18 9.91
N ARG A 56 -15.11 0.21 9.02
CA ARG A 56 -14.69 -1.17 9.31
C ARG A 56 -13.87 -1.74 8.14
N PRO A 57 -13.02 -2.75 8.42
CA PRO A 57 -12.30 -3.44 7.35
C PRO A 57 -13.25 -4.15 6.39
N ALA A 58 -12.85 -4.24 5.12
CA ALA A 58 -13.55 -5.01 4.09
C ALA A 58 -13.55 -6.50 4.41
N THR A 59 -14.63 -7.20 4.05
CA THR A 59 -14.61 -8.64 3.81
C THR A 59 -14.12 -8.94 2.38
N ALA A 60 -13.76 -10.19 2.09
CA ALA A 60 -13.34 -10.57 0.75
C ALA A 60 -14.46 -10.38 -0.28
N ASP A 61 -15.70 -10.68 0.11
CA ASP A 61 -16.86 -10.56 -0.79
C ASP A 61 -17.20 -9.10 -1.08
N GLU A 62 -17.14 -8.23 -0.08
CA GLU A 62 -17.39 -6.79 -0.26
C GLU A 62 -16.32 -6.13 -1.15
N ALA A 63 -15.06 -6.43 -0.90
CA ALA A 63 -13.96 -5.94 -1.73
C ALA A 63 -14.10 -6.46 -3.17
N TRP A 64 -14.39 -7.74 -3.34
CA TRP A 64 -14.59 -8.35 -4.64
C TRP A 64 -15.80 -7.78 -5.38
N ALA A 65 -16.93 -7.64 -4.73
CA ALA A 65 -18.14 -7.06 -5.33
C ALA A 65 -17.88 -5.63 -5.85
N GLN A 66 -17.14 -4.80 -5.08
CA GLN A 66 -16.76 -3.48 -5.55
C GLN A 66 -15.73 -3.51 -6.71
N VAL A 67 -14.76 -4.42 -6.68
CA VAL A 67 -13.83 -4.63 -7.81
C VAL A 67 -14.61 -4.93 -9.09
N GLN A 68 -15.56 -5.85 -9.02
CA GLN A 68 -16.41 -6.21 -10.16
C GLN A 68 -17.26 -5.02 -10.64
N ALA A 69 -17.88 -4.28 -9.72
CA ALA A 69 -18.68 -3.09 -10.04
C ALA A 69 -17.84 -1.95 -10.65
N THR A 70 -16.57 -1.82 -10.24
CA THR A 70 -15.63 -0.82 -10.78
C THR A 70 -15.13 -1.20 -12.18
N GLY A 71 -15.11 -2.50 -12.51
CA GLY A 71 -14.69 -3.04 -13.79
C GLY A 71 -13.18 -3.29 -13.86
N LEU A 72 -12.82 -4.45 -14.40
CA LEU A 72 -11.43 -4.91 -14.59
C LEU A 72 -10.93 -4.71 -16.03
N GLU A 73 -11.84 -4.51 -16.97
CA GLU A 73 -11.51 -4.43 -18.39
C GLU A 73 -10.59 -3.24 -18.69
N GLY A 74 -9.54 -3.49 -19.48
CA GLY A 74 -8.57 -2.47 -19.85
C GLY A 74 -7.63 -2.02 -18.72
N ARG A 75 -7.71 -2.60 -17.51
CA ARG A 75 -6.83 -2.26 -16.40
C ARG A 75 -5.49 -3.00 -16.50
N PRO A 76 -4.35 -2.30 -16.56
CA PRO A 76 -3.03 -2.94 -16.65
C PRO A 76 -2.66 -3.68 -15.36
N GLU A 77 -3.09 -3.13 -14.20
CA GLU A 77 -2.83 -3.71 -12.88
C GLU A 77 -3.94 -3.43 -11.87
N VAL A 78 -4.00 -4.29 -10.85
CA VAL A 78 -4.78 -4.05 -9.62
C VAL A 78 -3.82 -3.94 -8.44
N VAL A 79 -3.98 -2.92 -7.61
CA VAL A 79 -3.06 -2.58 -6.52
C VAL A 79 -3.76 -2.63 -5.18
N PHE A 80 -3.31 -3.51 -4.29
CA PHE A 80 -3.71 -3.45 -2.88
C PHE A 80 -2.94 -2.33 -2.18
N THR A 81 -3.65 -1.29 -1.75
CA THR A 81 -3.09 -0.14 -1.04
C THR A 81 -4.19 0.68 -0.37
N GLY A 82 -3.84 1.79 0.24
CA GLY A 82 -4.76 2.73 0.88
C GLY A 82 -4.02 3.61 1.87
N LEU A 83 -4.77 4.19 2.81
CA LEU A 83 -4.18 4.88 3.97
C LEU A 83 -4.09 3.97 5.21
N GLY A 84 -4.36 2.66 5.02
CA GLY A 84 -4.08 1.57 5.92
C GLY A 84 -3.00 0.63 5.36
N GLU A 85 -2.69 -0.42 6.11
CA GLU A 85 -1.75 -1.47 5.70
C GLU A 85 -2.54 -2.71 5.21
N PRO A 86 -2.51 -3.04 3.91
CA PRO A 86 -3.34 -4.10 3.35
C PRO A 86 -3.03 -5.48 3.95
N THR A 87 -1.77 -5.77 4.31
CA THR A 87 -1.39 -7.07 4.89
C THR A 87 -1.95 -7.28 6.31
N ARG A 88 -2.47 -6.24 6.98
CA ARG A 88 -3.25 -6.42 8.22
C ARG A 88 -4.54 -7.21 7.99
N ARG A 89 -4.96 -7.33 6.76
CA ARG A 89 -6.08 -8.16 6.29
C ARG A 89 -5.59 -9.28 5.39
N LEU A 90 -4.48 -9.94 5.79
CA LEU A 90 -3.77 -10.91 4.95
C LEU A 90 -4.69 -11.95 4.33
N GLY A 91 -5.55 -12.61 5.11
CA GLY A 91 -6.48 -13.62 4.57
C GLY A 91 -7.42 -13.05 3.50
N VAL A 92 -7.95 -11.83 3.72
CA VAL A 92 -8.81 -11.14 2.74
C VAL A 92 -8.02 -10.75 1.49
N LEU A 93 -6.79 -10.23 1.67
CA LEU A 93 -5.90 -9.89 0.55
C LEU A 93 -5.62 -11.11 -0.33
N LEU A 94 -5.23 -12.23 0.27
CA LEU A 94 -4.92 -13.47 -0.44
C LEU A 94 -6.13 -14.01 -1.20
N GLU A 95 -7.31 -13.97 -0.61
CA GLU A 95 -8.55 -14.42 -1.24
C GLU A 95 -8.92 -13.55 -2.44
N VAL A 96 -8.89 -12.21 -2.29
CA VAL A 96 -9.19 -11.28 -3.38
C VAL A 96 -8.14 -11.39 -4.48
N ALA A 97 -6.84 -11.56 -4.14
CA ALA A 97 -5.78 -11.76 -5.13
C ALA A 97 -6.01 -13.00 -6.00
N ARG A 98 -6.42 -14.13 -5.40
CA ARG A 98 -6.77 -15.35 -6.17
C ARG A 98 -7.96 -15.10 -7.10
N ARG A 99 -8.99 -14.40 -6.63
CA ARG A 99 -10.16 -14.05 -7.47
C ARG A 99 -9.76 -13.13 -8.63
N LEU A 100 -8.87 -12.17 -8.42
CA LEU A 100 -8.33 -11.31 -9.47
C LEU A 100 -7.59 -12.12 -10.54
N LYS A 101 -6.73 -13.05 -10.14
CA LYS A 101 -6.01 -13.92 -11.08
C LYS A 101 -6.98 -14.86 -11.81
N GLY A 102 -7.97 -15.42 -11.13
CA GLY A 102 -9.05 -16.21 -11.74
C GLY A 102 -9.88 -15.44 -12.76
N ALA A 103 -10.02 -14.12 -12.57
CA ALA A 103 -10.68 -13.22 -13.52
C ALA A 103 -9.76 -12.71 -14.65
N GLY A 104 -8.51 -13.19 -14.75
CA GLY A 104 -7.59 -12.87 -15.83
C GLY A 104 -6.79 -11.57 -15.63
N VAL A 105 -6.76 -11.00 -14.41
CA VAL A 105 -5.91 -9.84 -14.12
C VAL A 105 -4.45 -10.22 -14.27
N ARG A 106 -3.75 -9.51 -15.18
CA ARG A 106 -2.36 -9.83 -15.52
C ARG A 106 -1.39 -9.51 -14.41
N ARG A 107 -1.61 -8.37 -13.73
CA ARG A 107 -0.69 -7.88 -12.70
C ARG A 107 -1.45 -7.52 -11.41
N VAL A 108 -1.07 -8.15 -10.31
CA VAL A 108 -1.54 -7.85 -8.95
C VAL A 108 -0.34 -7.36 -8.13
N ARG A 109 -0.43 -6.15 -7.60
CA ARG A 109 0.61 -5.54 -6.77
C ARG A 109 0.10 -5.26 -5.36
N VAL A 110 1.00 -5.34 -4.39
CA VAL A 110 0.74 -4.95 -3.00
C VAL A 110 1.73 -3.85 -2.60
N ASP A 111 1.21 -2.68 -2.24
CA ASP A 111 1.98 -1.62 -1.60
C ASP A 111 1.85 -1.81 -0.08
N THR A 112 2.96 -2.09 0.61
CA THR A 112 2.98 -2.53 2.02
C THR A 112 4.07 -1.83 2.84
N ASP A 113 3.90 -1.80 4.15
CA ASP A 113 4.95 -1.39 5.08
C ASP A 113 6.05 -2.46 5.29
N GLY A 114 5.83 -3.69 4.79
CA GLY A 114 6.77 -4.80 4.90
C GLY A 114 6.86 -5.44 6.28
N LEU A 115 5.93 -5.16 7.20
CA LEU A 115 5.97 -5.70 8.56
C LEU A 115 5.11 -6.96 8.75
N ALA A 116 4.59 -7.53 7.67
CA ALA A 116 3.73 -8.70 7.75
C ALA A 116 4.43 -9.90 8.39
N ASN A 117 5.68 -10.21 7.99
CA ASN A 117 6.45 -11.31 8.55
C ASN A 117 6.70 -11.13 10.05
N LEU A 118 7.08 -9.90 10.46
CA LEU A 118 7.31 -9.55 11.87
C LEU A 118 6.03 -9.68 12.70
N ARG A 119 4.90 -9.27 12.14
CA ARG A 119 3.58 -9.31 12.81
C ARG A 119 3.06 -10.73 12.96
N GLU A 120 3.18 -11.55 11.90
CA GLU A 120 2.68 -12.93 11.86
C GLU A 120 3.64 -13.93 12.48
N GLY A 121 4.90 -13.54 12.80
CA GLY A 121 5.93 -14.42 13.31
C GLY A 121 6.38 -15.52 12.32
N ARG A 122 6.12 -15.32 11.02
CA ARG A 122 6.47 -16.25 9.94
C ARG A 122 6.66 -15.51 8.60
N ASP A 123 7.27 -16.18 7.64
CA ASP A 123 7.32 -15.68 6.26
C ASP A 123 5.95 -15.85 5.56
N VAL A 124 5.34 -14.73 5.15
CA VAL A 124 4.07 -14.71 4.40
C VAL A 124 4.28 -14.52 2.90
N THR A 125 5.51 -14.32 2.45
CA THR A 125 5.78 -14.05 1.03
C THR A 125 5.48 -15.23 0.11
N PRO A 126 5.65 -16.51 0.54
CA PRO A 126 5.16 -17.65 -0.22
C PRO A 126 3.63 -17.65 -0.42
N ASP A 127 2.87 -17.21 0.61
CA ASP A 127 1.41 -17.13 0.51
C ASP A 127 0.99 -16.06 -0.51
N LEU A 128 1.69 -14.90 -0.54
CA LEU A 128 1.46 -13.86 -1.53
C LEU A 128 1.70 -14.37 -2.94
N ALA A 129 2.82 -15.06 -3.15
CA ALA A 129 3.15 -15.67 -4.44
C ALA A 129 2.10 -16.72 -4.87
N ALA A 130 1.72 -17.62 -3.96
CA ALA A 130 0.70 -18.65 -4.21
C ALA A 130 -0.70 -18.06 -4.48
N ALA A 131 -0.99 -16.87 -3.98
CA ALA A 131 -2.21 -16.14 -4.28
C ALA A 131 -2.16 -15.38 -5.62
N GLY A 132 -1.01 -15.37 -6.31
CA GLY A 132 -0.82 -14.73 -7.60
C GLY A 132 -0.46 -13.24 -7.50
N VAL A 133 0.14 -12.81 -6.39
CA VAL A 133 0.75 -11.46 -6.30
C VAL A 133 2.01 -11.46 -7.17
N ASP A 134 2.09 -10.51 -8.10
CA ASP A 134 3.21 -10.39 -9.05
C ASP A 134 4.27 -9.39 -8.55
N ALA A 135 3.86 -8.41 -7.75
CA ALA A 135 4.76 -7.35 -7.30
C ALA A 135 4.46 -6.89 -5.87
N VAL A 136 5.52 -6.52 -5.17
CA VAL A 136 5.40 -5.77 -3.90
C VAL A 136 6.20 -4.48 -3.97
N VAL A 137 5.64 -3.40 -3.44
CA VAL A 137 6.32 -2.14 -3.19
C VAL A 137 6.37 -1.92 -1.69
N VAL A 138 7.55 -2.08 -1.11
CA VAL A 138 7.75 -1.98 0.34
C VAL A 138 8.13 -0.55 0.70
N SER A 139 7.38 0.07 1.59
CA SER A 139 7.61 1.43 2.12
C SER A 139 8.75 1.41 3.15
N LEU A 140 10.01 1.31 2.67
CA LEU A 140 11.19 1.28 3.53
C LEU A 140 11.53 2.65 4.12
N ASN A 141 11.26 3.73 3.37
CA ASN A 141 11.21 5.14 3.78
C ASN A 141 12.45 5.74 4.48
N ALA A 142 13.48 4.96 4.83
CA ALA A 142 14.70 5.44 5.46
C ALA A 142 15.89 4.52 5.19
N PRO A 143 17.12 5.06 5.14
CA PRO A 143 18.32 4.25 4.91
C PRO A 143 18.86 3.56 6.17
N ASP A 144 18.34 3.91 7.35
CA ASP A 144 18.78 3.38 8.64
C ASP A 144 17.64 3.30 9.67
N ALA A 145 17.84 2.49 10.73
CA ALA A 145 16.84 2.21 11.74
C ALA A 145 16.40 3.46 12.54
N ALA A 146 17.34 4.33 12.91
CA ALA A 146 17.05 5.51 13.71
C ALA A 146 16.21 6.51 12.93
N THR A 147 16.55 6.76 11.65
CA THR A 147 15.78 7.59 10.74
C THR A 147 14.39 6.97 10.48
N TYR A 148 14.32 5.65 10.29
CA TYR A 148 13.04 4.95 10.12
C TYR A 148 12.14 5.10 11.34
N ALA A 149 12.64 4.85 12.54
CA ALA A 149 11.86 4.96 13.78
C ALA A 149 11.30 6.38 13.99
N ARG A 150 12.03 7.41 13.57
CA ARG A 150 11.60 8.81 13.62
C ARG A 150 10.54 9.14 12.56
N LEU A 151 10.68 8.63 11.33
CA LEU A 151 9.77 8.91 10.21
C LEU A 151 8.52 8.02 10.21
N CYS A 152 8.65 6.78 10.66
CA CYS A 152 7.62 5.74 10.62
C CYS A 152 7.44 5.10 12.01
N PRO A 153 7.02 5.87 13.04
CA PRO A 153 6.81 5.32 14.37
C PRO A 153 5.88 4.11 14.39
N SER A 154 6.26 3.11 15.17
CA SER A 154 5.46 1.89 15.38
C SER A 154 5.73 1.31 16.77
N ARG A 155 4.91 0.34 17.18
CA ARG A 155 5.15 -0.42 18.43
C ARG A 155 6.44 -1.26 18.41
N TYR A 156 7.03 -1.46 17.24
CA TYR A 156 8.24 -2.27 17.07
C TYR A 156 9.53 -1.43 17.15
N GLY A 157 9.43 -0.08 17.22
CA GLY A 157 10.60 0.79 17.25
C GLY A 157 11.54 0.54 16.07
N GLU A 158 12.84 0.51 16.34
CA GLU A 158 13.87 0.27 15.32
C GLU A 158 13.82 -1.14 14.69
N ALA A 159 13.26 -2.14 15.41
CA ALA A 159 13.06 -3.48 14.86
C ALA A 159 12.13 -3.48 13.64
N ALA A 160 11.27 -2.47 13.47
CA ALA A 160 10.43 -2.34 12.30
C ALA A 160 11.25 -2.15 11.02
N TRP A 161 12.33 -1.38 11.06
CA TRP A 161 13.20 -1.20 9.90
C TRP A 161 13.86 -2.52 9.47
N GLN A 162 14.39 -3.27 10.44
CA GLN A 162 14.95 -4.58 10.13
C GLN A 162 13.87 -5.54 9.61
N GLY A 163 12.66 -5.52 10.19
CA GLY A 163 11.53 -6.32 9.74
C GLY A 163 11.13 -6.04 8.29
N ALA A 164 11.11 -4.77 7.87
CA ALA A 164 10.84 -4.39 6.47
C ALA A 164 11.94 -4.89 5.51
N ARG A 165 13.21 -4.80 5.92
CA ARG A 165 14.36 -5.34 5.17
C ARG A 165 14.28 -6.85 5.00
N ASP A 166 13.95 -7.56 6.07
CA ASP A 166 13.83 -9.02 6.05
C ASP A 166 12.64 -9.47 5.20
N PHE A 167 11.54 -8.70 5.20
CA PHE A 167 10.44 -8.91 4.28
C PHE A 167 10.86 -8.71 2.82
N ILE A 168 11.64 -7.67 2.49
CA ILE A 168 12.17 -7.44 1.14
C ILE A 168 13.02 -8.64 0.70
N ARG A 169 13.97 -9.10 1.54
CA ARG A 169 14.80 -10.28 1.23
C ARG A 169 13.97 -11.55 1.04
N ALA A 170 12.93 -11.72 1.84
CA ALA A 170 12.01 -12.84 1.70
C ALA A 170 11.22 -12.75 0.38
N ALA A 171 10.66 -11.58 0.09
CA ALA A 171 9.88 -11.33 -1.13
C ALA A 171 10.70 -11.60 -2.40
N LEU A 172 11.98 -11.21 -2.44
CA LEU A 172 12.88 -11.45 -3.58
C LEU A 172 13.06 -12.94 -3.93
N ARG A 173 12.79 -13.85 -2.99
CA ARG A 173 12.87 -15.29 -3.24
C ARG A 173 11.61 -15.87 -3.88
N HIS A 174 10.49 -15.16 -3.77
CA HIS A 174 9.17 -15.72 -4.10
C HIS A 174 8.37 -14.91 -5.10
N LEU A 175 8.68 -13.62 -5.26
CA LEU A 175 7.90 -12.70 -6.10
C LEU A 175 8.74 -12.17 -7.27
N PRO A 176 8.14 -12.03 -8.47
CA PRO A 176 8.83 -11.56 -9.66
C PRO A 176 9.37 -10.12 -9.53
N GLU A 177 8.66 -9.26 -8.80
CA GLU A 177 9.04 -7.85 -8.67
C GLU A 177 8.98 -7.40 -7.21
N VAL A 178 10.09 -6.81 -6.76
CA VAL A 178 10.22 -6.23 -5.41
C VAL A 178 10.85 -4.85 -5.52
N GLN A 179 10.17 -3.85 -5.00
CA GLN A 179 10.65 -2.48 -4.94
C GLN A 179 10.73 -2.02 -3.49
N ALA A 180 11.82 -1.34 -3.12
CA ALA A 180 11.92 -0.55 -1.90
C ALA A 180 11.61 0.92 -2.22
N SER A 181 10.56 1.46 -1.61
CA SER A 181 10.10 2.82 -1.86
C SER A 181 10.39 3.75 -0.69
N PHE A 182 10.68 5.00 -1.04
CA PHE A 182 11.03 6.06 -0.10
C PHE A 182 10.26 7.33 -0.48
N VAL A 183 9.67 7.98 0.51
CA VAL A 183 9.05 9.29 0.33
C VAL A 183 10.12 10.37 0.50
N ALA A 184 10.17 11.33 -0.43
CA ALA A 184 11.14 12.41 -0.48
C ALA A 184 10.91 13.45 0.66
N VAL A 185 10.95 12.98 1.91
CA VAL A 185 10.83 13.87 3.08
C VAL A 185 12.03 14.81 3.11
N PRO A 186 11.84 16.12 3.38
CA PRO A 186 12.95 17.07 3.47
C PRO A 186 14.07 16.59 4.40
N GLY A 187 15.31 16.66 3.93
CA GLY A 187 16.49 16.20 4.68
C GLY A 187 16.79 14.70 4.60
N LEU A 188 15.97 13.91 3.89
CA LEU A 188 16.27 12.51 3.66
C LEU A 188 17.30 12.36 2.51
N ASP A 189 18.41 11.67 2.79
CA ASP A 189 19.45 11.41 1.78
C ASP A 189 18.97 10.37 0.76
N ARG A 190 18.69 10.86 -0.46
CA ARG A 190 18.22 10.02 -1.58
C ARG A 190 19.23 8.95 -1.96
N GLU A 191 20.53 9.29 -1.99
CA GLU A 191 21.56 8.35 -2.42
C GLU A 191 21.84 7.28 -1.35
N ALA A 192 21.73 7.62 -0.07
CA ALA A 192 21.76 6.63 1.00
C ALA A 192 20.55 5.67 0.90
N CYS A 193 19.36 6.18 0.63
CA CYS A 193 18.17 5.36 0.38
C CYS A 193 18.32 4.46 -0.86
N ARG A 194 18.93 4.96 -1.94
CA ARG A 194 19.22 4.17 -3.13
C ARG A 194 20.18 3.02 -2.82
N ARG A 195 21.31 3.33 -2.16
CA ARG A 195 22.29 2.29 -1.75
C ARG A 195 21.65 1.23 -0.86
N GLU A 196 20.75 1.62 0.03
CA GLU A 196 20.04 0.66 0.89
C GLU A 196 19.14 -0.28 0.08
N ALA A 197 18.35 0.25 -0.86
CA ALA A 197 17.50 -0.56 -1.74
C ALA A 197 18.32 -1.54 -2.58
N GLU A 198 19.38 -1.03 -3.24
CA GLU A 198 20.27 -1.81 -4.11
C GLU A 198 21.04 -2.86 -3.31
N GLY A 199 21.51 -2.52 -2.10
CA GLY A 199 22.16 -3.45 -1.19
C GLY A 199 21.26 -4.60 -0.69
N LEU A 200 19.94 -4.41 -0.75
CA LEU A 200 18.95 -5.46 -0.51
C LEU A 200 18.64 -6.27 -1.77
N GLY A 201 19.05 -5.82 -2.96
CA GLY A 201 18.69 -6.41 -4.24
C GLY A 201 17.33 -5.94 -4.78
N ALA A 202 16.69 -4.95 -4.17
CA ALA A 202 15.40 -4.43 -4.57
C ALA A 202 15.52 -3.23 -5.51
N ALA A 203 14.53 -3.05 -6.39
CA ALA A 203 14.47 -1.86 -7.22
C ALA A 203 14.18 -0.63 -6.36
N PHE A 204 14.93 0.46 -6.60
CA PHE A 204 14.76 1.71 -5.88
C PHE A 204 13.61 2.53 -6.45
N ARG A 205 12.70 2.99 -5.56
CA ARG A 205 11.60 3.88 -5.93
C ARG A 205 11.57 5.12 -5.05
N TRP A 206 11.78 6.30 -5.65
CA TRP A 206 11.67 7.60 -4.99
C TRP A 206 10.33 8.23 -5.28
N ARG A 207 9.56 8.60 -4.25
CA ARG A 207 8.22 9.19 -4.37
C ARG A 207 8.22 10.64 -3.89
N PRO A 208 7.64 11.60 -4.64
CA PRO A 208 7.51 12.99 -4.20
C PRO A 208 6.77 13.09 -2.86
N TYR A 209 7.28 13.93 -1.96
CA TYR A 209 6.69 14.15 -0.63
C TYR A 209 5.29 14.76 -0.70
N ASP A 210 5.11 15.82 -1.51
CA ASP A 210 3.85 16.56 -1.60
C ASP A 210 2.77 15.81 -2.40
N ARG A 211 3.13 14.67 -2.99
CA ARG A 211 2.27 13.88 -3.87
C ARG A 211 1.98 12.48 -3.34
N VAL A 212 2.18 12.27 -2.04
CA VAL A 212 1.74 11.02 -1.42
C VAL A 212 0.22 10.92 -1.58
N GLY A 213 -0.24 10.00 -2.42
CA GLY A 213 -1.65 9.83 -2.74
C GLY A 213 -2.20 10.79 -3.80
N ARG A 214 -1.40 11.66 -4.42
CA ARG A 214 -1.82 12.46 -5.58
C ARG A 214 -1.25 11.86 -6.86
N LEU A 215 -2.11 11.69 -7.87
CA LEU A 215 -1.65 11.43 -9.24
C LEU A 215 -0.99 12.69 -9.79
N ARG A 216 0.05 12.53 -10.60
CA ARG A 216 0.47 13.63 -11.48
C ARG A 216 -0.71 13.98 -12.38
N GLU A 217 -1.14 15.22 -12.37
CA GLU A 217 -1.84 15.76 -13.53
C GLU A 217 -0.87 15.64 -14.71
N ALA A 218 -1.32 15.00 -15.78
CA ALA A 218 -0.55 14.88 -17.01
C ALA A 218 -0.29 16.29 -17.54
N GLY A 219 0.96 16.76 -17.49
CA GLY A 219 1.37 18.06 -18.02
C GLY A 219 2.05 18.96 -16.98
N GLY A 220 3.34 18.74 -16.78
CA GLY A 220 4.21 19.62 -16.02
C GLY A 220 5.61 19.05 -15.99
N GLU A 221 6.36 19.35 -17.07
CA GLU A 221 7.81 19.23 -17.11
C GLU A 221 8.42 20.22 -16.11
N ALA A 222 9.37 19.78 -15.32
CA ALA A 222 10.67 20.39 -15.03
C ALA A 222 11.46 19.47 -14.08
#